data_232419cf4c8cb26e60c355deea744c62
#
_entry.id   232419cf4c8cb26e60c355deea744c62
#
_cell.length_a   1.000
_cell.length_b   1.000
_cell.length_c   1.000
_cell.angle_alpha   90.00
_cell.angle_beta   90.00
_cell.angle_gamma   90.00
#
_symmetry.space_group_name_H-M   'P 1'
#
loop_
_entity.id
_entity.type
_entity.pdbx_description
1 polymer ?
#
loop_
_entity_poly.entity_id
_entity_poly.type
_entity_poly.pdbx_seq_one_letter_code
_entity_poly.pdbx_strand_id
1 'polypeptide(L)'
;LQKRVAPSAFHNSAQRNDPPRCHPNTRVQILQDMFNWILQSSDRETWLLWLNGAAGAGKSAIMQTLAEHCVKELIAIASFFFFRGDATRNSIGPLIATLAYQLILSIPETEEGILRTIERNPLIFDQTLESQLHQLLINPILSLPPHLHRTFAIFIDGLDECKGEHNQAMLIKLFSTIGQRNSNVPIVSIFGSRRELQIEAAFIQNPVSRILRTIPLDKSDIEKTSDNIRRFLNDKFAEIRTGHPRRDRLPANWPPALRVEEIVAKSSGQFIYASVVINYVSLPRYNPARQLDIIHDISLRGPQSLNPFEHLDQLYQHIFSRVENLDKVFDILGYQIITGHGYATSL
;
A
#
# COMPACT_ATOMS: atom_id res chain seq x y z
N LEU A 1 19.53 0.22 18.03
CA LEU A 1 18.65 0.45 16.88
C LEU A 1 17.70 -0.74 16.68
N GLN A 2 18.18 -1.97 16.42
CA GLN A 2 17.40 -3.15 16.04
C GLN A 2 16.20 -3.44 16.96
N LYS A 3 16.32 -3.28 18.28
CA LYS A 3 15.22 -3.50 19.24
C LYS A 3 14.04 -2.52 19.09
N ARG A 4 14.21 -1.43 18.36
CA ARG A 4 13.19 -0.38 18.16
C ARG A 4 12.59 -0.41 16.73
N VAL A 5 13.07 -1.32 15.87
CA VAL A 5 12.65 -1.46 14.48
C VAL A 5 11.40 -2.34 14.38
N ALA A 6 10.51 -2.02 13.46
CA ALA A 6 9.38 -2.85 13.06
C ALA A 6 9.65 -3.54 11.70
N PRO A 7 10.26 -4.74 11.68
CA PRO A 7 10.59 -5.40 10.42
C PRO A 7 9.37 -5.75 9.57
N SER A 8 8.20 -5.95 10.22
CA SER A 8 6.92 -6.18 9.53
C SER A 8 6.47 -5.00 8.66
N ALA A 9 7.01 -3.80 8.89
CA ALA A 9 6.67 -2.59 8.15
C ALA A 9 7.48 -2.40 6.86
N PHE A 10 8.52 -3.20 6.58
CA PHE A 10 9.33 -3.07 5.36
C PHE A 10 8.54 -3.52 4.13
N HIS A 11 8.85 -2.92 2.97
CA HIS A 11 8.27 -3.35 1.69
C HIS A 11 8.59 -4.82 1.36
N ASN A 12 9.77 -5.32 1.77
CA ASN A 12 10.27 -6.67 1.52
C ASN A 12 10.20 -7.58 2.76
N SER A 13 9.35 -7.26 3.73
CA SER A 13 9.19 -8.10 4.93
C SER A 13 8.57 -9.46 4.62
N ALA A 14 9.19 -10.54 5.11
CA ALA A 14 8.62 -11.88 5.03
C ALA A 14 7.30 -12.03 5.84
N GLN A 15 7.07 -11.14 6.81
CA GLN A 15 5.83 -11.11 7.60
C GLN A 15 4.66 -10.50 6.83
N ARG A 16 4.90 -9.82 5.71
CA ARG A 16 3.89 -9.35 4.76
C ARG A 16 3.69 -10.43 3.70
N ASN A 17 3.00 -11.51 4.08
CA ASN A 17 2.69 -12.59 3.15
C ASN A 17 1.97 -12.04 1.91
N ASP A 18 2.57 -12.27 0.73
CA ASP A 18 2.08 -11.84 -0.58
C ASP A 18 1.56 -10.39 -0.60
N PRO A 19 2.43 -9.39 -0.37
CA PRO A 19 2.00 -7.99 -0.37
C PRO A 19 1.38 -7.63 -1.73
N PRO A 20 0.28 -6.86 -1.74
CA PRO A 20 -0.40 -6.52 -2.98
C PRO A 20 0.54 -5.79 -3.94
N ARG A 21 0.57 -6.22 -5.21
CA ARG A 21 1.31 -5.59 -6.32
C ARG A 21 0.37 -5.20 -7.45
N CYS A 22 0.77 -4.23 -8.24
CA CYS A 22 0.09 -3.96 -9.49
C CYS A 22 0.24 -5.16 -10.43
N HIS A 23 -0.87 -5.55 -11.04
CA HIS A 23 -0.84 -6.56 -12.09
C HIS A 23 -0.02 -6.03 -13.28
N PRO A 24 0.76 -6.88 -13.98
CA PRO A 24 1.57 -6.45 -15.13
C PRO A 24 0.75 -5.61 -16.11
N ASN A 25 1.37 -4.55 -16.65
CA ASN A 25 0.74 -3.62 -17.57
C ASN A 25 -0.51 -2.88 -17.07
N THR A 26 -0.75 -2.85 -15.74
CA THR A 26 -1.76 -1.99 -15.11
C THR A 26 -1.09 -0.84 -14.36
N ARG A 27 -1.80 0.29 -14.22
CA ARG A 27 -1.31 1.50 -13.52
C ARG A 27 0.03 2.06 -14.05
N VAL A 28 0.41 1.72 -15.28
CA VAL A 28 1.73 2.03 -15.88
C VAL A 28 2.02 3.52 -15.82
N GLN A 29 1.08 4.38 -16.24
CA GLN A 29 1.28 5.82 -16.26
C GLN A 29 1.52 6.40 -14.86
N ILE A 30 0.72 5.98 -13.88
CA ILE A 30 0.86 6.45 -12.49
C ILE A 30 2.21 6.05 -11.91
N LEU A 31 2.63 4.80 -12.12
CA LEU A 31 3.93 4.29 -11.68
C LEU A 31 5.08 5.07 -12.31
N GLN A 32 4.99 5.33 -13.64
CA GLN A 32 6.00 6.11 -14.36
C GLN A 32 6.05 7.56 -13.88
N ASP A 33 4.90 8.20 -13.68
CA ASP A 33 4.81 9.59 -13.20
C ASP A 33 5.38 9.75 -11.79
N MET A 34 5.12 8.77 -10.90
CA MET A 34 5.67 8.76 -9.55
C MET A 34 7.17 8.48 -9.57
N PHE A 35 7.63 7.55 -10.40
CA PHE A 35 9.03 7.22 -10.55
C PHE A 35 9.84 8.41 -11.10
N ASN A 36 9.35 9.06 -12.14
CA ASN A 36 9.97 10.27 -12.71
C ASN A 36 10.04 11.40 -11.67
N TRP A 37 8.99 11.54 -10.84
CA TRP A 37 8.99 12.51 -9.75
C TRP A 37 10.06 12.21 -8.69
N ILE A 38 10.29 10.94 -8.36
CA ILE A 38 11.38 10.54 -7.45
C ILE A 38 12.74 10.92 -8.03
N LEU A 39 12.95 10.70 -9.33
CA LEU A 39 14.21 10.96 -10.02
C LEU A 39 14.49 12.44 -10.28
N GLN A 40 13.49 13.32 -10.17
CA GLN A 40 13.67 14.74 -10.44
C GLN A 40 14.74 15.32 -9.51
N SER A 41 15.87 15.76 -10.06
CA SER A 41 17.00 16.30 -9.30
C SER A 41 17.14 17.81 -9.40
N SER A 42 16.83 18.40 -10.56
CA SER A 42 16.87 19.85 -10.81
C SER A 42 15.49 20.47 -10.69
N ASP A 43 15.45 21.72 -10.22
CA ASP A 43 14.22 22.55 -10.16
C ASP A 43 13.03 21.86 -9.46
N ARG A 44 13.35 21.11 -8.40
CA ARG A 44 12.33 20.42 -7.61
C ARG A 44 11.51 21.41 -6.79
N GLU A 45 10.22 21.47 -7.06
CA GLU A 45 9.26 22.30 -6.32
C GLU A 45 8.51 21.52 -5.23
N THR A 46 8.37 20.20 -5.41
CA THR A 46 7.59 19.35 -4.51
C THR A 46 8.46 18.24 -3.90
N TRP A 47 8.36 18.10 -2.57
CA TRP A 47 9.14 17.14 -1.77
C TRP A 47 8.28 16.07 -1.12
N LEU A 48 6.97 16.32 -1.11
CA LEU A 48 5.96 15.39 -0.66
C LEU A 48 5.09 14.96 -1.83
N LEU A 49 4.78 13.67 -1.89
CA LEU A 49 3.78 13.13 -2.81
C LEU A 49 2.70 12.42 -1.99
N TRP A 50 1.44 12.73 -2.26
CA TRP A 50 0.31 12.08 -1.63
C TRP A 50 -0.51 11.29 -2.64
N LEU A 51 -0.41 9.97 -2.58
CA LEU A 51 -1.25 9.01 -3.31
C LEU A 51 -2.49 8.73 -2.48
N ASN A 52 -3.65 9.23 -2.90
CA ASN A 52 -4.89 9.08 -2.16
C ASN A 52 -6.00 8.40 -2.97
N GLY A 53 -6.99 7.89 -2.28
CA GLY A 53 -8.14 7.23 -2.89
C GLY A 53 -8.89 6.34 -1.92
N ALA A 54 -10.06 5.85 -2.33
CA ALA A 54 -10.93 5.00 -1.53
C ALA A 54 -10.25 3.68 -1.11
N ALA A 55 -10.86 2.97 -0.16
CA ALA A 55 -10.47 1.59 0.16
C ALA A 55 -10.56 0.72 -1.11
N GLY A 56 -9.60 -0.19 -1.31
CA GLY A 56 -9.60 -1.07 -2.48
C GLY A 56 -9.21 -0.43 -3.82
N ALA A 57 -8.85 0.87 -3.86
CA ALA A 57 -8.40 1.55 -5.08
C ALA A 57 -7.01 1.11 -5.57
N GLY A 58 -6.26 0.34 -4.77
CA GLY A 58 -4.95 -0.19 -5.13
C GLY A 58 -3.76 0.68 -4.70
N LYS A 59 -3.91 1.59 -3.73
CA LYS A 59 -2.81 2.44 -3.21
C LYS A 59 -1.60 1.61 -2.77
N SER A 60 -1.80 0.64 -1.89
CA SER A 60 -0.71 -0.20 -1.37
C SER A 60 -0.06 -1.05 -2.45
N ALA A 61 -0.81 -1.46 -3.49
CA ALA A 61 -0.24 -2.15 -4.63
C ALA A 61 0.69 -1.24 -5.45
N ILE A 62 0.30 0.01 -5.66
CA ILE A 62 1.12 1.02 -6.33
C ILE A 62 2.37 1.32 -5.50
N MET A 63 2.21 1.57 -4.20
CA MET A 63 3.33 1.86 -3.28
C MET A 63 4.34 0.71 -3.24
N GLN A 64 3.86 -0.53 -3.14
CA GLN A 64 4.69 -1.73 -3.14
C GLN A 64 5.44 -1.88 -4.46
N THR A 65 4.74 -1.81 -5.59
CA THR A 65 5.34 -1.97 -6.92
C THR A 65 6.38 -0.87 -7.19
N LEU A 66 6.09 0.36 -6.80
CA LEU A 66 7.02 1.48 -6.96
C LEU A 66 8.27 1.32 -6.07
N ALA A 67 8.11 0.90 -4.81
CA ALA A 67 9.24 0.65 -3.91
C ALA A 67 10.16 -0.46 -4.46
N GLU A 68 9.59 -1.57 -4.94
CA GLU A 68 10.34 -2.66 -5.58
C GLU A 68 11.04 -2.20 -6.87
N HIS A 69 10.39 -1.33 -7.66
CA HIS A 69 10.99 -0.75 -8.86
C HIS A 69 12.17 0.17 -8.50
N CYS A 70 12.03 1.03 -7.49
CA CYS A 70 13.13 1.86 -7.01
C CYS A 70 14.33 1.03 -6.57
N VAL A 71 14.12 -0.06 -5.81
CA VAL A 71 15.20 -0.97 -5.40
C VAL A 71 15.90 -1.60 -6.62
N LYS A 72 15.11 -2.06 -7.61
CA LYS A 72 15.65 -2.64 -8.85
C LYS A 72 16.51 -1.64 -9.62
N GLU A 73 16.12 -0.37 -9.63
CA GLU A 73 16.85 0.73 -10.27
C GLU A 73 17.92 1.36 -9.37
N LEU A 74 18.28 0.67 -8.27
CA LEU A 74 19.32 1.08 -7.31
C LEU A 74 19.09 2.46 -6.66
N ILE A 75 17.84 2.87 -6.55
CA ILE A 75 17.48 4.09 -5.81
C ILE A 75 17.41 3.74 -4.32
N ALA A 76 18.05 4.56 -3.49
CA ALA A 76 18.02 4.39 -2.04
C ALA A 76 16.61 4.65 -1.49
N ILE A 77 16.05 3.69 -0.77
CA ILE A 77 14.71 3.82 -0.19
C ILE A 77 14.67 3.39 1.27
N ALA A 78 13.67 3.92 2.00
CA ALA A 78 13.13 3.32 3.21
C ALA A 78 11.60 3.28 3.13
N SER A 79 11.00 2.31 3.80
CA SER A 79 9.55 2.11 3.74
C SER A 79 8.98 1.79 5.11
N PHE A 80 7.76 2.30 5.35
CA PHE A 80 6.94 1.94 6.50
C PHE A 80 5.49 1.76 6.04
N PHE A 81 5.04 0.51 6.05
CA PHE A 81 3.67 0.14 5.70
C PHE A 81 2.88 -0.04 6.98
N PHE A 82 2.10 0.97 7.36
CA PHE A 82 1.18 0.87 8.49
C PHE A 82 0.15 -0.22 8.26
N PHE A 83 -0.27 -0.85 9.35
CA PHE A 83 -1.37 -1.80 9.33
C PHE A 83 -2.07 -1.82 10.69
N ARG A 84 -3.34 -1.48 10.71
CA ARG A 84 -4.14 -1.35 11.94
C ARG A 84 -4.20 -2.64 12.75
N GLY A 85 -4.23 -3.78 12.07
CA GLY A 85 -4.28 -5.11 12.67
C GLY A 85 -2.95 -5.64 13.24
N ASP A 86 -1.84 -4.89 13.15
CA ASP A 86 -0.52 -5.33 13.62
C ASP A 86 0.06 -4.31 14.62
N ALA A 87 0.10 -4.67 15.89
CA ALA A 87 0.57 -3.80 16.96
C ALA A 87 2.01 -3.33 16.79
N THR A 88 2.83 -4.04 16.02
CA THR A 88 4.24 -3.67 15.79
C THR A 88 4.39 -2.52 14.79
N ARG A 89 3.37 -2.25 13.96
CA ARG A 89 3.42 -1.23 12.90
C ARG A 89 2.12 -0.43 12.76
N ASN A 90 1.30 -0.33 13.81
CA ASN A 90 0.09 0.49 13.82
C ASN A 90 0.25 1.82 14.55
N SER A 91 1.46 2.16 14.99
CA SER A 91 1.77 3.38 15.73
C SER A 91 3.04 4.06 15.23
N ILE A 92 3.24 5.30 15.62
CA ILE A 92 4.38 6.14 15.22
C ILE A 92 5.70 5.76 15.91
N GLY A 93 5.65 5.05 17.05
CA GLY A 93 6.82 4.78 17.88
C GLY A 93 8.01 4.14 17.15
N PRO A 94 7.84 3.06 16.39
CA PRO A 94 8.95 2.41 15.68
C PRO A 94 9.33 3.08 14.35
N LEU A 95 8.60 4.11 13.89
CA LEU A 95 8.73 4.65 12.53
C LEU A 95 10.15 5.11 12.24
N ILE A 96 10.70 6.06 13.01
CA ILE A 96 12.00 6.67 12.70
C ILE A 96 13.13 5.65 12.84
N ALA A 97 13.10 4.79 13.88
CA ALA A 97 14.08 3.71 14.03
C ALA A 97 14.07 2.75 12.82
N THR A 98 12.87 2.45 12.31
CA THR A 98 12.65 1.58 11.15
C THR A 98 13.21 2.21 9.86
N LEU A 99 12.99 3.50 9.66
CA LEU A 99 13.53 4.23 8.51
C LEU A 99 15.06 4.40 8.60
N ALA A 100 15.59 4.69 9.79
CA ALA A 100 17.03 4.82 10.02
C ALA A 100 17.79 3.51 9.78
N TYR A 101 17.21 2.38 10.18
CA TYR A 101 17.78 1.06 9.89
C TYR A 101 17.87 0.81 8.37
N GLN A 102 16.81 1.11 7.62
CA GLN A 102 16.79 0.96 6.17
C GLN A 102 17.70 1.99 5.47
N LEU A 103 17.89 3.18 6.05
CA LEU A 103 18.85 4.17 5.55
C LEU A 103 20.27 3.59 5.58
N ILE A 104 20.68 2.96 6.68
CA ILE A 104 21.99 2.28 6.78
C ILE A 104 22.13 1.21 5.68
N LEU A 105 21.09 0.43 5.42
CA LEU A 105 21.14 -0.61 4.39
C LEU A 105 21.19 -0.04 2.97
N SER A 106 20.55 1.11 2.73
CA SER A 106 20.46 1.75 1.40
C SER A 106 21.64 2.69 1.12
N ILE A 107 22.18 3.31 2.15
CA ILE A 107 23.33 4.24 2.11
C ILE A 107 24.28 3.90 3.27
N PRO A 108 25.12 2.85 3.10
CA PRO A 108 25.98 2.35 4.19
C PRO A 108 26.91 3.42 4.79
N GLU A 109 27.25 4.44 4.02
CA GLU A 109 28.11 5.54 4.47
C GLU A 109 27.47 6.36 5.62
N THR A 110 26.16 6.20 5.87
CA THR A 110 25.47 6.84 6.99
C THR A 110 25.58 6.05 8.31
N GLU A 111 26.01 4.80 8.26
CA GLU A 111 26.01 3.88 9.42
C GLU A 111 26.79 4.44 10.60
N GLU A 112 28.03 4.84 10.38
CA GLU A 112 28.88 5.36 11.45
C GLU A 112 28.26 6.58 12.14
N GLY A 113 27.69 7.50 11.38
CA GLY A 113 27.03 8.71 11.90
C GLY A 113 25.81 8.37 12.76
N ILE A 114 24.97 7.44 12.32
CA ILE A 114 23.78 6.99 13.03
C ILE A 114 24.16 6.25 14.32
N LEU A 115 25.08 5.29 14.24
CA LEU A 115 25.50 4.52 15.41
C LEU A 115 26.17 5.39 16.46
N ARG A 116 27.04 6.31 16.06
CA ARG A 116 27.67 7.29 16.96
C ARG A 116 26.64 8.19 17.64
N THR A 117 25.57 8.59 16.94
CA THR A 117 24.47 9.36 17.52
C THR A 117 23.75 8.57 18.62
N ILE A 118 23.45 7.30 18.37
CA ILE A 118 22.78 6.42 19.34
C ILE A 118 23.68 6.13 20.55
N GLU A 119 24.97 5.92 20.35
CA GLU A 119 25.95 5.70 21.44
C GLU A 119 26.07 6.92 22.37
N ARG A 120 26.11 8.12 21.78
CA ARG A 120 26.18 9.39 22.55
C ARG A 120 24.88 9.74 23.23
N ASN A 121 23.75 9.34 22.66
CA ASN A 121 22.40 9.61 23.17
C ASN A 121 21.56 8.32 23.15
N PRO A 122 21.74 7.41 24.13
CA PRO A 122 20.99 6.15 24.19
C PRO A 122 19.47 6.32 24.33
N LEU A 123 19.03 7.50 24.83
CA LEU A 123 17.61 7.84 24.99
C LEU A 123 17.02 8.55 23.76
N ILE A 124 17.70 8.54 22.60
CA ILE A 124 17.23 9.22 21.38
C ILE A 124 15.82 8.74 20.97
N PHE A 125 15.52 7.47 21.16
CA PHE A 125 14.21 6.90 20.81
C PHE A 125 13.07 7.27 21.77
N ASP A 126 13.39 7.89 22.91
CA ASP A 126 12.42 8.40 23.88
C ASP A 126 12.26 9.94 23.75
N GLN A 127 12.96 10.56 22.79
CA GLN A 127 12.81 11.96 22.41
C GLN A 127 11.68 12.17 21.38
N THR A 128 11.40 13.42 21.07
CA THR A 128 10.40 13.77 20.04
C THR A 128 10.74 13.18 18.68
N LEU A 129 9.73 12.86 17.88
CA LEU A 129 9.96 12.37 16.52
C LEU A 129 10.74 13.35 15.63
N GLU A 130 10.59 14.66 15.87
CA GLU A 130 11.38 15.69 15.16
C GLU A 130 12.88 15.56 15.49
N SER A 131 13.22 15.38 16.77
CA SER A 131 14.60 15.15 17.19
C SER A 131 15.17 13.87 16.57
N GLN A 132 14.42 12.78 16.61
CA GLN A 132 14.80 11.51 16.00
C GLN A 132 14.99 11.66 14.48
N LEU A 133 14.05 12.29 13.76
CA LEU A 133 14.12 12.50 12.31
C LEU A 133 15.39 13.27 11.94
N HIS A 134 15.65 14.37 12.64
CA HIS A 134 16.85 15.17 12.36
C HIS A 134 18.14 14.41 12.65
N GLN A 135 18.25 13.77 13.81
CA GLN A 135 19.50 13.14 14.25
C GLN A 135 19.79 11.80 13.56
N LEU A 136 18.75 11.04 13.19
CA LEU A 136 18.92 9.68 12.66
C LEU A 136 18.69 9.56 11.14
N LEU A 137 18.10 10.57 10.50
CA LEU A 137 17.86 10.55 9.05
C LEU A 137 18.49 11.75 8.34
N ILE A 138 18.16 12.99 8.74
CA ILE A 138 18.55 14.17 7.99
C ILE A 138 20.07 14.44 8.15
N ASN A 139 20.54 14.56 9.39
CA ASN A 139 21.95 14.89 9.66
C ASN A 139 22.94 13.86 9.08
N PRO A 140 22.69 12.52 9.18
CA PRO A 140 23.57 11.54 8.55
C PRO A 140 23.71 11.72 7.03
N ILE A 141 22.61 12.02 6.32
CA ILE A 141 22.62 12.26 4.87
C ILE A 141 23.34 13.58 4.56
N LEU A 142 23.07 14.65 5.31
CA LEU A 142 23.72 15.96 5.12
C LEU A 142 25.22 15.93 5.38
N SER A 143 25.66 15.04 6.25
CA SER A 143 27.08 14.89 6.61
C SER A 143 27.88 14.12 5.55
N LEU A 144 27.21 13.52 4.56
CA LEU A 144 27.89 12.86 3.46
C LEU A 144 28.60 13.87 2.55
N PRO A 145 29.72 13.49 1.96
CA PRO A 145 30.36 14.30 0.90
C PRO A 145 29.38 14.51 -0.28
N PRO A 146 29.38 15.66 -0.95
CA PRO A 146 28.43 16.00 -2.02
C PRO A 146 28.34 14.96 -3.15
N HIS A 147 29.44 14.29 -3.48
CA HIS A 147 29.47 13.25 -4.54
C HIS A 147 28.73 11.95 -4.14
N LEU A 148 28.43 11.76 -2.86
CA LEU A 148 27.62 10.66 -2.34
C LEU A 148 26.15 11.03 -2.15
N HIS A 149 25.79 12.29 -2.37
CA HIS A 149 24.40 12.70 -2.31
C HIS A 149 23.62 12.08 -3.45
N ARG A 150 22.64 11.25 -3.08
CA ARG A 150 21.71 10.60 -4.00
C ARG A 150 20.30 10.69 -3.45
N THR A 151 19.30 10.61 -4.32
CA THR A 151 17.89 10.65 -3.89
C THR A 151 17.60 9.52 -2.92
N PHE A 152 17.04 9.88 -1.77
CA PHE A 152 16.54 8.95 -0.77
C PHE A 152 15.01 9.08 -0.70
N ALA A 153 14.30 8.02 -1.09
CA ALA A 153 12.84 8.03 -1.15
C ALA A 153 12.24 7.30 0.06
N ILE A 154 11.40 7.99 0.81
CA ILE A 154 10.72 7.46 1.98
C ILE A 154 9.28 7.14 1.61
N PHE A 155 8.89 5.87 1.74
CA PHE A 155 7.55 5.36 1.48
C PHE A 155 6.79 5.16 2.79
N ILE A 156 5.67 5.86 2.96
CA ILE A 156 4.77 5.73 4.11
C ILE A 156 3.39 5.35 3.58
N ASP A 157 3.05 4.08 3.64
CA ASP A 157 1.75 3.57 3.19
C ASP A 157 0.80 3.30 4.36
N GLY A 158 -0.51 3.45 4.12
CA GLY A 158 -1.53 3.19 5.11
C GLY A 158 -1.54 4.21 6.26
N LEU A 159 -1.23 5.49 6.00
CA LEU A 159 -1.21 6.51 7.05
C LEU A 159 -2.53 6.60 7.82
N ASP A 160 -3.68 6.34 7.18
CA ASP A 160 -5.00 6.24 7.80
C ASP A 160 -5.14 5.04 8.77
N GLU A 161 -4.24 4.07 8.71
CA GLU A 161 -4.18 2.92 9.61
C GLU A 161 -3.29 3.17 10.86
N CYS A 162 -2.58 4.30 10.89
CA CYS A 162 -1.82 4.73 12.05
C CYS A 162 -2.75 5.15 13.19
N LYS A 163 -2.50 4.64 14.40
CA LYS A 163 -3.29 5.00 15.60
C LYS A 163 -3.18 6.48 15.93
N GLY A 164 -4.35 7.11 16.11
CA GLY A 164 -4.51 8.50 16.54
C GLY A 164 -4.47 9.50 15.39
N GLU A 165 -5.57 10.20 15.16
CA GLU A 165 -5.72 11.21 14.12
C GLU A 165 -4.67 12.33 14.24
N HIS A 166 -4.36 12.73 15.48
CA HIS A 166 -3.31 13.70 15.76
C HIS A 166 -1.94 13.23 15.22
N ASN A 167 -1.62 11.94 15.40
CA ASN A 167 -0.36 11.36 14.94
C ASN A 167 -0.26 11.38 13.42
N GLN A 168 -1.36 11.10 12.71
CA GLN A 168 -1.43 11.13 11.25
C GLN A 168 -1.10 12.54 10.72
N ALA A 169 -1.76 13.57 11.26
CA ALA A 169 -1.51 14.96 10.89
C ALA A 169 -0.09 15.42 11.29
N MET A 170 0.40 14.99 12.44
CA MET A 170 1.74 15.31 12.94
C MET A 170 2.82 14.74 12.00
N LEU A 171 2.67 13.51 11.51
CA LEU A 171 3.62 12.90 10.57
C LEU A 171 3.72 13.69 9.26
N ILE A 172 2.60 14.14 8.70
CA ILE A 172 2.59 14.97 7.49
C ILE A 172 3.40 16.26 7.72
N LYS A 173 3.14 16.96 8.83
CA LYS A 173 3.87 18.17 9.20
C LYS A 173 5.35 17.88 9.41
N LEU A 174 5.68 16.81 10.11
CA LEU A 174 7.06 16.42 10.40
C LEU A 174 7.88 16.21 9.11
N PHE A 175 7.36 15.41 8.19
CA PHE A 175 8.07 15.14 6.94
C PHE A 175 8.10 16.35 6.00
N SER A 176 7.16 17.29 6.12
CA SER A 176 7.20 18.53 5.35
C SER A 176 8.39 19.42 5.73
N THR A 177 8.91 19.31 6.95
CA THR A 177 10.08 20.11 7.37
C THR A 177 11.35 19.75 6.60
N ILE A 178 11.45 18.56 6.04
CA ILE A 178 12.61 18.11 5.25
C ILE A 178 12.75 18.99 4.01
N GLY A 179 11.68 19.14 3.22
CA GLY A 179 11.71 19.93 1.99
C GLY A 179 11.79 21.44 2.19
N GLN A 180 11.35 21.95 3.36
CA GLN A 180 11.33 23.38 3.64
C GLN A 180 12.70 23.92 4.09
N ARG A 181 13.45 23.14 4.87
CA ARG A 181 14.69 23.60 5.50
C ARG A 181 15.94 23.31 4.67
N ASN A 182 15.90 22.35 3.76
CA ASN A 182 17.09 21.86 3.07
C ASN A 182 16.79 21.51 1.60
N SER A 183 16.73 22.51 0.74
CA SER A 183 16.57 22.33 -0.71
C SER A 183 17.67 21.47 -1.35
N ASN A 184 18.81 21.31 -0.67
CA ASN A 184 19.95 20.52 -1.15
C ASN A 184 19.96 19.07 -0.66
N VAL A 185 19.02 18.66 0.22
CA VAL A 185 18.94 17.27 0.67
C VAL A 185 18.02 16.50 -0.27
N PRO A 186 18.51 15.49 -0.95
CA PRO A 186 17.71 14.74 -1.91
C PRO A 186 16.79 13.71 -1.22
N ILE A 187 16.02 14.16 -0.22
CA ILE A 187 15.04 13.30 0.49
C ILE A 187 13.64 13.66 0.00
N VAL A 188 12.91 12.67 -0.50
CA VAL A 188 11.51 12.81 -0.89
C VAL A 188 10.65 11.85 -0.08
N SER A 189 9.40 12.24 0.21
CA SER A 189 8.49 11.42 1.00
C SER A 189 7.19 11.17 0.24
N ILE A 190 6.80 9.91 0.15
CA ILE A 190 5.61 9.44 -0.55
C ILE A 190 4.64 8.88 0.50
N PHE A 191 3.44 9.45 0.56
CA PHE A 191 2.38 9.00 1.46
C PHE A 191 1.26 8.31 0.69
N GLY A 192 0.84 7.13 1.16
CA GLY A 192 -0.36 6.43 0.71
C GLY A 192 -1.42 6.46 1.81
N SER A 193 -2.63 6.97 1.53
CA SER A 193 -3.72 6.96 2.50
C SER A 193 -5.10 7.10 1.86
N ARG A 194 -6.15 6.87 2.65
CA ARG A 194 -7.50 7.35 2.36
C ARG A 194 -7.56 8.87 2.58
N ARG A 195 -8.61 9.50 2.02
CA ARG A 195 -8.91 10.92 2.24
C ARG A 195 -9.73 11.10 3.51
N GLU A 196 -9.10 10.80 4.66
CA GLU A 196 -9.68 11.11 5.96
C GLU A 196 -9.56 12.61 6.23
N LEU A 197 -10.55 13.21 6.91
CA LEU A 197 -10.63 14.66 7.10
C LEU A 197 -9.36 15.27 7.70
N GLN A 198 -8.80 14.65 8.73
CA GLN A 198 -7.60 15.13 9.41
C GLN A 198 -6.34 15.03 8.54
N ILE A 199 -6.26 14.00 7.68
CA ILE A 199 -5.15 13.80 6.73
C ILE A 199 -5.24 14.85 5.63
N GLU A 200 -6.40 15.00 5.02
CA GLU A 200 -6.63 15.98 3.97
C GLU A 200 -6.37 17.41 4.50
N ALA A 201 -6.92 17.75 5.66
CA ALA A 201 -6.68 19.04 6.31
C ALA A 201 -5.18 19.31 6.54
N ALA A 202 -4.41 18.29 6.95
CA ALA A 202 -2.97 18.46 7.16
C ALA A 202 -2.21 18.69 5.84
N PHE A 203 -2.57 18.03 4.74
CA PHE A 203 -1.93 18.21 3.44
C PHE A 203 -2.26 19.57 2.78
N ILE A 204 -3.47 20.10 2.94
CA ILE A 204 -3.87 21.37 2.32
C ILE A 204 -3.37 22.60 3.09
N GLN A 205 -2.93 22.45 4.34
CA GLN A 205 -2.42 23.56 5.14
C GLN A 205 -1.06 24.07 4.62
N ASN A 206 -0.87 25.40 4.65
CA ASN A 206 0.45 26.00 4.46
C ASN A 206 1.34 25.71 5.68
N PRO A 207 2.63 25.42 5.48
CA PRO A 207 3.38 25.44 4.22
C PRO A 207 3.41 24.10 3.45
N VAL A 208 2.74 23.05 3.97
CA VAL A 208 2.75 21.68 3.38
C VAL A 208 2.27 21.69 1.92
N SER A 209 1.16 22.38 1.66
CA SER A 209 0.54 22.44 0.33
C SER A 209 1.45 23.01 -0.78
N ARG A 210 2.45 23.82 -0.42
CA ARG A 210 3.39 24.42 -1.38
C ARG A 210 4.40 23.44 -1.94
N ILE A 211 4.69 22.40 -1.19
CA ILE A 211 5.72 21.37 -1.53
C ILE A 211 5.08 20.02 -1.85
N LEU A 212 3.76 19.98 -1.97
CA LEU A 212 2.96 18.79 -2.16
C LEU A 212 2.61 18.55 -3.62
N ARG A 213 2.84 17.34 -4.10
CA ARG A 213 2.22 16.78 -5.30
C ARG A 213 1.13 15.78 -4.88
N THR A 214 -0.07 15.92 -5.40
CA THR A 214 -1.19 15.01 -5.10
C THR A 214 -1.51 14.14 -6.32
N ILE A 215 -1.67 12.84 -6.10
CA ILE A 215 -2.14 11.88 -7.12
C ILE A 215 -3.40 11.20 -6.58
N PRO A 216 -4.59 11.66 -6.99
CA PRO A 216 -5.83 11.01 -6.60
C PRO A 216 -6.08 9.76 -7.46
N LEU A 217 -6.50 8.66 -6.82
CA LEU A 217 -7.00 7.46 -7.48
C LEU A 217 -8.53 7.47 -7.56
N ASP A 218 -9.09 8.66 -7.74
CA ASP A 218 -10.52 8.86 -7.76
C ASP A 218 -11.12 8.63 -9.16
N LYS A 219 -12.43 8.78 -9.22
CA LYS A 219 -13.31 8.49 -10.34
C LYS A 219 -13.01 9.28 -11.64
N SER A 220 -12.10 10.24 -11.64
CA SER A 220 -11.77 11.07 -12.81
C SER A 220 -11.15 10.28 -13.98
N ASP A 221 -10.61 9.07 -13.72
CA ASP A 221 -10.05 8.18 -14.74
C ASP A 221 -10.73 6.78 -14.72
N ILE A 222 -12.07 6.75 -14.56
CA ILE A 222 -12.85 5.51 -14.48
C ILE A 222 -12.61 4.63 -15.71
N GLU A 223 -12.57 5.20 -16.91
CA GLU A 223 -12.34 4.44 -18.15
C GLU A 223 -10.99 3.72 -18.13
N LYS A 224 -9.90 4.45 -17.85
CA LYS A 224 -8.56 3.85 -17.76
C LYS A 224 -8.45 2.82 -16.64
N THR A 225 -9.15 3.07 -15.51
CA THR A 225 -9.18 2.12 -14.40
C THR A 225 -9.99 0.88 -14.77
N SER A 226 -11.11 1.02 -15.45
CA SER A 226 -11.90 -0.10 -15.97
C SER A 226 -11.11 -0.95 -16.97
N ASP A 227 -10.32 -0.33 -17.85
CA ASP A 227 -9.43 -1.04 -18.77
C ASP A 227 -8.34 -1.83 -18.03
N ASN A 228 -7.76 -1.26 -16.98
CA ASN A 228 -6.81 -1.96 -16.13
C ASN A 228 -7.45 -3.16 -15.42
N ILE A 229 -8.67 -3.01 -14.90
CA ILE A 229 -9.43 -4.10 -14.27
C ILE A 229 -9.77 -5.17 -15.30
N ARG A 230 -10.23 -4.79 -16.48
CA ARG A 230 -10.53 -5.71 -17.58
C ARG A 230 -9.30 -6.53 -17.97
N ARG A 231 -8.14 -5.88 -18.10
CA ARG A 231 -6.86 -6.56 -18.38
C ARG A 231 -6.53 -7.57 -17.30
N PHE A 232 -6.57 -7.14 -16.04
CA PHE A 232 -6.35 -8.01 -14.89
C PHE A 232 -7.26 -9.25 -14.92
N LEU A 233 -8.56 -9.06 -15.15
CA LEU A 233 -9.52 -10.15 -15.21
C LEU A 233 -9.22 -11.11 -16.36
N ASN A 234 -8.97 -10.60 -17.56
CA ASN A 234 -8.67 -11.42 -18.74
C ASN A 234 -7.42 -12.28 -18.52
N ASP A 235 -6.36 -11.70 -17.96
CA ASP A 235 -5.12 -12.43 -17.69
C ASP A 235 -5.34 -13.50 -16.62
N LYS A 236 -6.07 -13.17 -15.53
CA LYS A 236 -6.39 -14.13 -14.46
C LYS A 236 -7.33 -15.26 -14.92
N PHE A 237 -8.30 -14.96 -15.75
CA PHE A 237 -9.15 -16.01 -16.35
C PHE A 237 -8.35 -16.90 -17.32
N ALA A 238 -7.38 -16.36 -18.06
CA ALA A 238 -6.48 -17.13 -18.87
C ALA A 238 -5.60 -18.08 -18.03
N GLU A 239 -5.07 -17.60 -16.90
CA GLU A 239 -4.35 -18.44 -15.94
C GLU A 239 -5.24 -19.58 -15.42
N ILE A 240 -6.50 -19.31 -15.08
CA ILE A 240 -7.47 -20.34 -14.64
C ILE A 240 -7.72 -21.36 -15.77
N ARG A 241 -7.88 -20.91 -17.00
CA ARG A 241 -8.11 -21.81 -18.16
C ARG A 241 -6.97 -22.79 -18.38
N THR A 242 -5.74 -22.38 -18.09
CA THR A 242 -4.55 -23.20 -18.35
C THR A 242 -4.09 -23.98 -17.13
N GLY A 243 -4.19 -23.42 -15.95
CA GLY A 243 -3.59 -23.95 -14.71
C GLY A 243 -4.56 -24.60 -13.72
N HIS A 244 -5.87 -24.34 -13.80
CA HIS A 244 -6.81 -24.84 -12.80
C HIS A 244 -6.98 -26.37 -12.86
N PRO A 245 -7.05 -27.09 -11.71
CA PRO A 245 -7.20 -28.55 -11.69
C PRO A 245 -8.44 -29.08 -12.42
N ARG A 246 -9.49 -28.26 -12.56
CA ARG A 246 -10.74 -28.62 -13.26
C ARG A 246 -10.92 -27.91 -14.60
N ARG A 247 -9.83 -27.45 -15.23
CA ARG A 247 -9.84 -26.74 -16.54
C ARG A 247 -10.53 -27.52 -17.65
N ASP A 248 -10.41 -28.85 -17.64
CA ASP A 248 -11.01 -29.72 -18.67
C ASP A 248 -12.55 -29.70 -18.67
N ARG A 249 -13.16 -29.14 -17.62
CA ARG A 249 -14.61 -28.97 -17.49
C ARG A 249 -15.08 -27.57 -17.90
N LEU A 250 -14.19 -26.71 -18.36
CA LEU A 250 -14.53 -25.35 -18.78
C LEU A 250 -15.04 -25.36 -20.22
N PRO A 251 -16.12 -24.60 -20.53
CA PRO A 251 -16.54 -24.38 -21.90
C PRO A 251 -15.44 -23.76 -22.77
N ALA A 252 -15.46 -24.03 -24.05
CA ALA A 252 -14.44 -23.53 -24.99
C ALA A 252 -14.31 -21.99 -24.96
N ASN A 253 -15.43 -21.28 -24.80
CA ASN A 253 -15.49 -19.81 -24.77
C ASN A 253 -15.62 -19.24 -23.35
N TRP A 254 -15.12 -19.95 -22.35
CA TRP A 254 -15.13 -19.45 -20.97
C TRP A 254 -13.93 -18.54 -20.70
N PRO A 255 -14.09 -17.44 -19.92
CA PRO A 255 -15.35 -16.89 -19.45
C PRO A 255 -16.13 -16.19 -20.56
N PRO A 256 -17.46 -16.12 -20.50
CA PRO A 256 -18.23 -15.29 -21.41
C PRO A 256 -17.83 -13.83 -21.29
N ALA A 257 -17.60 -13.13 -22.40
CA ALA A 257 -17.17 -11.73 -22.38
C ALA A 257 -18.13 -10.82 -21.57
N LEU A 258 -19.43 -11.09 -21.64
CA LEU A 258 -20.43 -10.36 -20.88
C LEU A 258 -20.18 -10.45 -19.37
N ARG A 259 -19.73 -11.61 -18.86
CA ARG A 259 -19.42 -11.81 -17.44
C ARG A 259 -18.22 -10.97 -16.98
N VAL A 260 -17.22 -10.83 -17.84
CA VAL A 260 -16.07 -9.98 -17.57
C VAL A 260 -16.52 -8.53 -17.45
N GLU A 261 -17.34 -8.04 -18.39
CA GLU A 261 -17.85 -6.66 -18.37
C GLU A 261 -18.74 -6.39 -17.16
N GLU A 262 -19.56 -7.35 -16.73
CA GLU A 262 -20.34 -7.24 -15.49
C GLU A 262 -19.45 -7.05 -14.26
N ILE A 263 -18.34 -7.80 -14.15
CA ILE A 263 -17.40 -7.66 -13.04
C ILE A 263 -16.69 -6.30 -13.11
N VAL A 264 -16.27 -5.85 -14.29
CA VAL A 264 -15.68 -4.53 -14.48
C VAL A 264 -16.63 -3.43 -14.02
N ALA A 265 -17.88 -3.46 -14.47
CA ALA A 265 -18.89 -2.47 -14.09
C ALA A 265 -19.13 -2.44 -12.56
N LYS A 266 -19.24 -3.61 -11.91
CA LYS A 266 -19.44 -3.74 -10.46
C LYS A 266 -18.22 -3.35 -9.64
N SER A 267 -17.04 -3.47 -10.22
CA SER A 267 -15.81 -3.00 -9.57
C SER A 267 -15.81 -1.49 -9.37
N SER A 268 -16.55 -0.71 -10.16
CA SER A 268 -16.63 0.76 -10.06
C SER A 268 -15.27 1.42 -9.89
N GLY A 269 -14.25 0.94 -10.61
CA GLY A 269 -12.87 1.41 -10.51
C GLY A 269 -12.06 0.87 -9.33
N GLN A 270 -12.60 -0.09 -8.56
CA GLN A 270 -11.90 -0.67 -7.40
C GLN A 270 -11.47 -2.11 -7.68
N PHE A 271 -10.16 -2.34 -7.66
CA PHE A 271 -9.58 -3.67 -7.90
C PHE A 271 -9.98 -4.73 -6.88
N ILE A 272 -10.37 -4.32 -5.66
CA ILE A 272 -10.70 -5.25 -4.58
C ILE A 272 -11.82 -6.22 -4.99
N TYR A 273 -12.90 -5.72 -5.63
CA TYR A 273 -14.00 -6.56 -6.06
C TYR A 273 -13.54 -7.60 -7.08
N ALA A 274 -12.84 -7.17 -8.13
CA ALA A 274 -12.30 -8.06 -9.15
C ALA A 274 -11.35 -9.12 -8.56
N SER A 275 -10.50 -8.73 -7.61
CA SER A 275 -9.58 -9.63 -6.92
C SER A 275 -10.31 -10.70 -6.12
N VAL A 276 -11.31 -10.31 -5.33
CA VAL A 276 -12.13 -11.27 -4.54
C VAL A 276 -12.88 -12.23 -5.46
N VAL A 277 -13.43 -11.73 -6.59
CA VAL A 277 -14.07 -12.59 -7.60
C VAL A 277 -13.09 -13.63 -8.14
N ILE A 278 -11.89 -13.22 -8.55
CA ILE A 278 -10.88 -14.14 -9.07
C ILE A 278 -10.48 -15.17 -8.01
N ASN A 279 -10.22 -14.75 -6.77
CA ASN A 279 -9.89 -15.66 -5.68
C ASN A 279 -11.00 -16.70 -5.45
N TYR A 280 -12.26 -16.28 -5.48
CA TYR A 280 -13.39 -17.19 -5.32
C TYR A 280 -13.54 -18.17 -6.49
N VAL A 281 -13.37 -17.69 -7.73
CA VAL A 281 -13.49 -18.52 -8.94
C VAL A 281 -12.32 -19.51 -9.07
N SER A 282 -11.13 -19.14 -8.62
CA SER A 282 -9.91 -19.95 -8.72
C SER A 282 -9.78 -21.04 -7.66
N LEU A 283 -10.73 -21.17 -6.72
CA LEU A 283 -10.67 -22.18 -5.65
C LEU A 283 -10.55 -23.60 -6.23
N PRO A 284 -9.47 -24.36 -5.93
CA PRO A 284 -9.16 -25.64 -6.60
C PRO A 284 -10.24 -26.73 -6.47
N ARG A 285 -11.01 -26.66 -5.39
CA ARG A 285 -12.07 -27.66 -5.07
C ARG A 285 -13.31 -27.55 -5.96
N TYR A 286 -13.54 -26.39 -6.58
CA TYR A 286 -14.78 -26.08 -7.27
C TYR A 286 -14.58 -25.94 -8.79
N ASN A 287 -15.68 -26.03 -9.55
CA ASN A 287 -15.64 -25.76 -10.99
C ASN A 287 -15.69 -24.24 -11.22
N PRO A 288 -14.69 -23.63 -11.88
CA PRO A 288 -14.62 -22.18 -12.08
C PRO A 288 -15.85 -21.62 -12.81
N ALA A 289 -16.39 -22.32 -13.81
CA ALA A 289 -17.57 -21.86 -14.53
C ALA A 289 -18.78 -21.75 -13.60
N ARG A 290 -19.00 -22.77 -12.75
CA ARG A 290 -20.08 -22.74 -11.77
C ARG A 290 -19.90 -21.65 -10.71
N GLN A 291 -18.66 -21.40 -10.27
CA GLN A 291 -18.39 -20.32 -9.32
C GLN A 291 -18.66 -18.95 -9.94
N LEU A 292 -18.34 -18.75 -11.21
CA LEU A 292 -18.64 -17.53 -11.94
C LEU A 292 -20.15 -17.31 -12.12
N ASP A 293 -20.93 -18.39 -12.39
CA ASP A 293 -22.39 -18.31 -12.46
C ASP A 293 -23.01 -17.93 -11.12
N ILE A 294 -22.47 -18.47 -10.01
CA ILE A 294 -22.94 -18.11 -8.65
C ILE A 294 -22.75 -16.61 -8.39
N ILE A 295 -21.60 -16.04 -8.77
CA ILE A 295 -21.35 -14.60 -8.63
C ILE A 295 -22.38 -13.79 -9.43
N HIS A 296 -22.69 -14.24 -10.63
CA HIS A 296 -23.72 -13.60 -11.45
C HIS A 296 -25.10 -13.66 -10.77
N ASP A 297 -25.51 -14.82 -10.25
CA ASP A 297 -26.80 -15.01 -9.60
C ASP A 297 -26.95 -14.17 -8.33
N ILE A 298 -25.87 -14.06 -7.52
CA ILE A 298 -25.81 -13.17 -6.36
C ILE A 298 -26.06 -11.72 -6.81
N SER A 299 -25.45 -11.35 -7.90
CA SER A 299 -25.55 -10.02 -8.48
C SER A 299 -26.94 -9.65 -9.00
N LEU A 300 -27.70 -10.63 -9.48
CA LEU A 300 -29.08 -10.43 -9.96
C LEU A 300 -30.07 -10.23 -8.82
N ARG A 301 -29.78 -10.81 -7.65
CA ARG A 301 -30.66 -10.77 -6.47
C ARG A 301 -30.42 -9.56 -5.57
N GLY A 302 -29.29 -8.89 -5.76
CA GLY A 302 -28.89 -7.74 -4.95
C GLY A 302 -29.49 -6.42 -5.43
N PRO A 303 -29.42 -5.35 -4.59
CA PRO A 303 -29.82 -4.01 -5.00
C PRO A 303 -28.99 -3.59 -6.22
N GLN A 304 -29.62 -2.88 -7.15
CA GLN A 304 -28.95 -2.24 -8.28
C GLN A 304 -28.22 -0.99 -7.77
N SER A 305 -27.21 -1.18 -6.93
CA SER A 305 -26.43 -0.11 -6.36
C SER A 305 -25.16 0.12 -7.17
N LEU A 306 -24.79 1.39 -7.33
CA LEU A 306 -23.49 1.79 -7.88
C LEU A 306 -22.37 1.73 -6.83
N ASN A 307 -22.68 1.29 -5.60
CA ASN A 307 -21.71 1.15 -4.53
C ASN A 307 -20.98 -0.20 -4.63
N PRO A 308 -19.68 -0.22 -4.97
CA PRO A 308 -18.92 -1.47 -5.12
C PRO A 308 -18.79 -2.25 -3.81
N PHE A 309 -18.92 -1.59 -2.65
CA PHE A 309 -18.89 -2.27 -1.36
C PHE A 309 -20.14 -3.11 -1.11
N GLU A 310 -21.31 -2.72 -1.57
CA GLU A 310 -22.52 -3.52 -1.45
C GLU A 310 -22.40 -4.85 -2.21
N HIS A 311 -21.82 -4.82 -3.40
CA HIS A 311 -21.55 -6.06 -4.17
C HIS A 311 -20.49 -6.93 -3.49
N LEU A 312 -19.49 -6.30 -2.88
CA LEU A 312 -18.46 -7.00 -2.11
C LEU A 312 -19.05 -7.64 -0.85
N ASP A 313 -19.90 -6.91 -0.11
CA ASP A 313 -20.57 -7.40 1.08
C ASP A 313 -21.46 -8.61 0.78
N GLN A 314 -22.23 -8.56 -0.33
CA GLN A 314 -23.05 -9.71 -0.78
C GLN A 314 -22.18 -10.92 -1.10
N LEU A 315 -21.05 -10.72 -1.75
CA LEU A 315 -20.12 -11.80 -2.05
C LEU A 315 -19.53 -12.39 -0.76
N TYR A 316 -19.13 -11.57 0.20
CA TYR A 316 -18.64 -12.05 1.50
C TYR A 316 -19.74 -12.75 2.29
N GLN A 317 -20.97 -12.23 2.34
CA GLN A 317 -22.11 -12.90 2.98
C GLN A 317 -22.34 -14.29 2.38
N HIS A 318 -22.27 -14.40 1.04
CA HIS A 318 -22.38 -15.70 0.38
C HIS A 318 -21.22 -16.64 0.74
N ILE A 319 -19.97 -16.15 0.78
CA ILE A 319 -18.80 -16.94 1.19
C ILE A 319 -18.97 -17.44 2.62
N PHE A 320 -19.35 -16.57 3.56
CA PHE A 320 -19.56 -16.93 4.97
C PHE A 320 -20.75 -17.90 5.15
N SER A 321 -21.82 -17.77 4.38
CA SER A 321 -22.98 -18.69 4.47
C SER A 321 -22.65 -20.13 4.11
N ARG A 322 -21.51 -20.39 3.48
CA ARG A 322 -21.03 -21.73 3.08
C ARG A 322 -19.98 -22.32 4.02
N VAL A 323 -19.62 -21.60 5.06
CA VAL A 323 -18.67 -22.09 6.06
C VAL A 323 -19.36 -23.07 6.99
N GLU A 324 -18.84 -24.28 7.12
CA GLU A 324 -19.42 -25.35 7.94
C GLU A 324 -19.44 -24.99 9.44
N ASN A 325 -18.49 -24.18 9.91
CA ASN A 325 -18.40 -23.76 11.31
C ASN A 325 -18.18 -22.25 11.41
N LEU A 326 -19.28 -21.51 11.26
CA LEU A 326 -19.28 -20.05 11.25
C LEU A 326 -18.82 -19.46 12.60
N ASP A 327 -19.16 -20.13 13.72
CA ASP A 327 -18.75 -19.68 15.06
C ASP A 327 -17.23 -19.67 15.21
N LYS A 328 -16.54 -20.72 14.75
CA LYS A 328 -15.07 -20.75 14.75
C LYS A 328 -14.45 -19.64 13.90
N VAL A 329 -15.08 -19.30 12.77
CA VAL A 329 -14.62 -18.19 11.93
C VAL A 329 -14.79 -16.86 12.66
N PHE A 330 -15.93 -16.65 13.32
CA PHE A 330 -16.16 -15.45 14.13
C PHE A 330 -15.23 -15.37 15.32
N ASP A 331 -14.90 -16.48 15.98
CA ASP A 331 -13.92 -16.52 17.05
C ASP A 331 -12.52 -16.12 16.57
N ILE A 332 -12.09 -16.65 15.40
CA ILE A 332 -10.81 -16.30 14.79
C ILE A 332 -10.77 -14.82 14.38
N LEU A 333 -11.80 -14.34 13.69
CA LEU A 333 -11.90 -12.94 13.28
C LEU A 333 -11.99 -12.01 14.49
N GLY A 334 -12.78 -12.36 15.50
CA GLY A 334 -12.90 -11.63 16.76
C GLY A 334 -11.57 -11.56 17.51
N TYR A 335 -10.86 -12.69 17.60
CA TYR A 335 -9.52 -12.72 18.18
C TYR A 335 -8.55 -11.82 17.43
N GLN A 336 -8.53 -11.86 16.09
CA GLN A 336 -7.68 -10.99 15.26
C GLN A 336 -8.00 -9.50 15.47
N ILE A 337 -9.28 -9.14 15.55
CA ILE A 337 -9.72 -7.77 15.77
C ILE A 337 -9.32 -7.28 17.16
N ILE A 338 -9.45 -8.12 18.18
CA ILE A 338 -9.18 -7.75 19.58
C ILE A 338 -7.67 -7.71 19.86
N THR A 339 -6.91 -8.70 19.37
CA THR A 339 -5.48 -8.82 19.72
C THR A 339 -4.57 -8.06 18.75
N GLY A 340 -5.04 -7.70 17.57
CA GLY A 340 -4.22 -7.12 16.52
C GLY A 340 -3.12 -8.05 15.99
N HIS A 341 -3.20 -9.35 16.29
CA HIS A 341 -2.26 -10.36 15.79
C HIS A 341 -2.87 -11.03 14.56
N GLY A 342 -2.34 -10.69 13.39
CA GLY A 342 -2.64 -11.44 12.16
C GLY A 342 -1.97 -12.81 12.24
N TYR A 343 -2.75 -13.88 12.42
CA TYR A 343 -2.24 -15.19 12.05
C TYR A 343 -2.11 -15.25 10.53
N ALA A 344 -0.90 -15.51 10.04
CA ALA A 344 -0.69 -15.98 8.69
C ALA A 344 -1.34 -17.38 8.59
N THR A 345 -2.62 -17.41 8.29
CA THR A 345 -3.30 -18.65 7.95
C THR A 345 -3.28 -18.77 6.43
N SER A 346 -2.41 -19.65 5.96
CA SER A 346 -2.62 -20.35 4.70
C SER A 346 -3.98 -21.07 4.81
N LEU A 347 -5.00 -20.53 4.23
CA LEU A 347 -6.23 -21.23 3.85
C LEU A 347 -6.18 -21.57 2.38
#